data_b1a8a2a08e0194ee2d9c18ae524b055a
#
_entry.id   b1a8a2a08e0194ee2d9c18ae524b055a
#
_cell.length_a   1.000
_cell.length_b   1.000
_cell.length_c   1.000
_cell.angle_alpha   90.00
_cell.angle_beta   90.00
_cell.angle_gamma   90.00
#
_symmetry.space_group_name_H-M   'P 1'
#
loop_
_entity.id
_entity.type
_entity.pdbx_description
1 polymer ?
#
loop_
_entity_poly.entity_id
_entity_poly.type
_entity_poly.pdbx_seq_one_letter_code
_entity_poly.pdbx_strand_id
1 'polypeptide(L)'
;MADQKEDDELGKFKIIFNEMEPDMNEFMMETVSGAMRLHLKGELKSYNDVAGQVKKQFQEKYNGAWHVIVGAQFGSFVTHETTTIAYVNLLKTYFLIFKHG
;
A
#
# COMPACT_ATOMS: atom_id res chain seq x y z
N MET A 1 9.68 17.61 13.71
CA MET A 1 9.35 16.22 13.92
C MET A 1 9.76 15.38 12.73
N ALA A 2 10.37 14.24 13.01
CA ALA A 2 10.89 13.37 11.97
C ALA A 2 9.80 12.91 11.02
N ASP A 3 8.61 12.66 11.56
CA ASP A 3 7.49 12.14 10.77
C ASP A 3 7.03 13.11 9.70
N GLN A 4 6.97 14.40 10.03
CA GLN A 4 6.57 15.41 9.05
C GLN A 4 7.58 15.53 7.92
N LYS A 5 8.86 15.42 8.25
CA LYS A 5 9.90 15.49 7.25
C LYS A 5 9.85 14.30 6.30
N GLU A 6 9.56 13.12 6.84
CA GLU A 6 9.41 11.92 6.03
C GLU A 6 8.18 12.01 5.14
N ASP A 7 7.08 12.54 5.67
CA ASP A 7 5.86 12.72 4.90
C ASP A 7 6.06 13.72 3.76
N ASP A 8 6.81 14.80 4.01
CA ASP A 8 7.13 15.77 2.97
C ASP A 8 7.96 15.11 1.86
N GLU A 9 8.89 14.24 2.25
CA GLU A 9 9.74 13.54 1.30
C GLU A 9 8.94 12.59 0.42
N LEU A 10 7.96 11.90 0.99
CA LEU A 10 7.13 10.96 0.26
C LEU A 10 5.97 11.62 -0.47
N GLY A 11 5.61 12.83 -0.08
CA GLY A 11 4.46 13.50 -0.63
C GLY A 11 3.17 13.04 0.04
N LYS A 12 2.07 13.31 -0.61
CA LYS A 12 0.75 13.04 -0.05
C LYS A 12 0.13 11.79 -0.66
N PHE A 13 -0.54 11.02 0.16
CA PHE A 13 -1.39 9.95 -0.30
C PHE A 13 -2.57 10.52 -1.08
N LYS A 14 -2.86 9.88 -2.19
CA LYS A 14 -4.13 10.09 -2.89
C LYS A 14 -4.92 8.80 -2.73
N ILE A 15 -6.02 8.90 -2.03
CA ILE A 15 -6.89 7.74 -1.82
C ILE A 15 -7.91 7.74 -2.93
N ILE A 16 -7.82 6.75 -3.81
CA ILE A 16 -8.73 6.63 -4.94
C ILE A 16 -9.96 5.85 -4.50
N PHE A 17 -9.74 4.81 -3.72
CA PHE A 17 -10.82 3.97 -3.23
C PHE A 17 -10.35 3.28 -1.96
N ASN A 18 -11.17 3.29 -0.91
CA ASN A 18 -10.76 2.71 0.37
C ASN A 18 -11.98 2.27 1.16
N GLU A 19 -12.04 0.97 1.45
CA GLU A 19 -13.08 0.39 2.28
C GLU A 19 -12.51 -0.30 3.50
N MET A 20 -11.28 0.04 3.88
CA MET A 20 -10.69 -0.50 5.09
C MET A 20 -11.22 0.20 6.34
N GLU A 21 -11.36 -0.56 7.43
CA GLU A 21 -11.68 0.01 8.73
C GLU A 21 -10.58 0.98 9.14
N PRO A 22 -10.88 1.96 10.03
CA PRO A 22 -9.91 3.00 10.38
C PRO A 22 -8.55 2.47 10.86
N ASP A 23 -8.54 1.47 11.71
CA ASP A 23 -7.28 0.92 12.22
C ASP A 23 -6.46 0.28 11.11
N MET A 24 -7.12 -0.46 10.24
CA MET A 24 -6.45 -1.11 9.12
C MET A 24 -5.98 -0.07 8.09
N ASN A 25 -6.77 0.97 7.89
CA ASN A 25 -6.39 2.05 7.00
C ASN A 25 -5.11 2.74 7.48
N GLU A 26 -5.01 2.99 8.77
CA GLU A 26 -3.81 3.57 9.35
C GLU A 26 -2.61 2.64 9.16
N PHE A 27 -2.79 1.36 9.40
CA PHE A 27 -1.75 0.37 9.17
C PHE A 27 -1.34 0.35 7.70
N MET A 28 -2.31 0.43 6.79
CA MET A 28 -2.04 0.46 5.35
C MET A 28 -1.16 1.65 4.99
N MET A 29 -1.50 2.82 5.47
CA MET A 29 -0.74 4.03 5.15
C MET A 29 0.69 3.92 5.68
N GLU A 30 0.87 3.42 6.89
CA GLU A 30 2.20 3.22 7.47
C GLU A 30 3.01 2.19 6.69
N THR A 31 2.36 1.09 6.31
CA THR A 31 3.01 0.00 5.61
C THR A 31 3.45 0.42 4.20
N VAL A 32 2.58 1.11 3.49
CA VAL A 32 2.89 1.60 2.14
C VAL A 32 4.00 2.65 2.21
N SER A 33 3.92 3.57 3.15
CA SER A 33 4.96 4.59 3.34
C SER A 33 6.31 3.96 3.66
N GLY A 34 6.32 2.98 4.55
CA GLY A 34 7.55 2.28 4.91
C GLY A 34 8.18 1.57 3.72
N ALA A 35 7.35 0.89 2.92
CA ALA A 35 7.85 0.20 1.74
C ALA A 35 8.41 1.17 0.72
N MET A 36 7.76 2.33 0.53
CA MET A 36 8.26 3.33 -0.40
C MET A 36 9.57 3.96 0.08
N ARG A 37 9.74 4.15 1.38
CA ARG A 37 11.02 4.61 1.91
C ARG A 37 12.13 3.64 1.60
N LEU A 38 11.88 2.35 1.77
CA LEU A 38 12.87 1.32 1.43
C LEU A 38 13.17 1.32 -0.06
N HIS A 39 12.15 1.52 -0.88
CA HIS A 39 12.32 1.62 -2.31
C HIS A 39 13.22 2.80 -2.69
N LEU A 40 12.98 3.96 -2.10
CA LEU A 40 13.78 5.16 -2.36
C LEU A 40 15.22 5.00 -1.91
N LYS A 41 15.46 4.20 -0.88
CA LYS A 41 16.81 3.92 -0.40
C LYS A 41 17.51 2.85 -1.23
N GLY A 42 16.82 2.25 -2.18
CA GLY A 42 17.38 1.21 -3.00
C GLY A 42 17.36 -0.18 -2.40
N GLU A 43 16.72 -0.36 -1.25
CA GLU A 43 16.63 -1.68 -0.60
C GLU A 43 15.55 -2.55 -1.23
N LEU A 44 14.46 -1.94 -1.71
CA LEU A 44 13.46 -2.62 -2.51
C LEU A 44 13.58 -2.09 -3.93
N LYS A 45 14.13 -2.89 -4.82
CA LYS A 45 14.56 -2.41 -6.12
C LYS A 45 13.45 -2.36 -7.17
N SER A 46 12.51 -3.28 -7.09
CA SER A 46 11.42 -3.36 -8.06
C SER A 46 10.08 -3.13 -7.38
N TYR A 47 9.07 -2.84 -8.20
CA TYR A 47 7.70 -2.76 -7.68
C TYR A 47 7.23 -4.11 -7.14
N ASN A 48 7.74 -5.21 -7.69
CA ASN A 48 7.46 -6.53 -7.15
C ASN A 48 7.99 -6.67 -5.73
N ASP A 49 9.18 -6.15 -5.47
CA ASP A 49 9.76 -6.16 -4.12
C ASP A 49 8.90 -5.34 -3.16
N VAL A 50 8.44 -4.18 -3.62
CA VAL A 50 7.56 -3.32 -2.82
C VAL A 50 6.26 -4.04 -2.50
N ALA A 51 5.64 -4.67 -3.51
CA ALA A 51 4.40 -5.41 -3.31
C ALA A 51 4.59 -6.57 -2.32
N GLY A 52 5.71 -7.29 -2.44
CA GLY A 52 6.02 -8.38 -1.53
C GLY A 52 6.17 -7.93 -0.09
N GLN A 53 6.80 -6.79 0.11
CA GLN A 53 6.97 -6.22 1.46
C GLN A 53 5.63 -5.86 2.08
N VAL A 54 4.76 -5.19 1.32
CA VAL A 54 3.44 -4.81 1.80
C VAL A 54 2.60 -6.04 2.11
N LYS A 55 2.59 -7.01 1.20
CA LYS A 55 1.83 -8.25 1.39
C LYS A 55 2.29 -9.00 2.64
N LYS A 56 3.60 -9.12 2.83
CA LYS A 56 4.16 -9.80 3.98
C LYS A 56 3.67 -9.18 5.28
N GLN A 57 3.70 -7.86 5.37
CA GLN A 57 3.29 -7.17 6.59
C GLN A 57 1.80 -7.32 6.84
N PHE A 58 0.98 -7.28 5.81
CA PHE A 58 -0.45 -7.50 5.97
C PHE A 58 -0.76 -8.92 6.43
N GLN A 59 -0.07 -9.91 5.86
CA GLN A 59 -0.28 -11.29 6.25
C GLN A 59 0.19 -11.60 7.66
N GLU A 60 1.20 -10.88 8.14
CA GLU A 60 1.68 -11.04 9.51
C GLU A 60 0.73 -10.41 10.53
N LYS A 61 0.07 -9.32 10.16
CA LYS A 61 -0.80 -8.62 11.08
C LYS A 61 -2.25 -9.09 11.03
N TYR A 62 -2.73 -9.42 9.85
CA TYR A 62 -4.13 -9.80 9.65
C TYR A 62 -4.22 -11.16 8.97
N ASN A 63 -5.22 -11.93 9.36
CA ASN A 63 -5.47 -13.21 8.73
C ASN A 63 -6.11 -13.00 7.35
N GLY A 64 -5.95 -13.99 6.49
CA GLY A 64 -6.59 -13.99 5.19
C GLY A 64 -5.59 -14.04 4.05
N ALA A 65 -6.12 -14.14 2.85
CA ALA A 65 -5.30 -14.15 1.64
C ALA A 65 -5.23 -12.72 1.09
N TRP A 66 -4.09 -12.09 1.27
CA TRP A 66 -3.87 -10.73 0.84
C TRP A 66 -3.25 -10.69 -0.55
N HIS A 67 -3.71 -9.75 -1.35
CA HIS A 67 -3.18 -9.50 -2.68
C HIS A 67 -2.74 -8.05 -2.77
N VAL A 68 -1.57 -7.84 -3.33
CA VAL A 68 -0.99 -6.50 -3.45
C VAL A 68 -0.46 -6.33 -4.86
N ILE A 69 -0.92 -5.28 -5.53
CA ILE A 69 -0.44 -4.91 -6.86
C ILE A 69 0.16 -3.52 -6.77
N VAL A 70 1.38 -3.36 -7.24
CA VAL A 70 2.10 -2.10 -7.20
C VAL A 70 2.61 -1.77 -8.59
N GLY A 71 2.39 -0.55 -9.03
CA GLY A 71 2.87 -0.12 -10.34
C GLY A 71 2.80 1.37 -10.52
N ALA A 72 3.55 1.87 -11.51
CA ALA A 72 3.53 3.29 -11.86
C ALA A 72 2.20 3.69 -12.51
N GLN A 73 1.61 2.76 -13.21
CA GLN A 73 0.32 2.98 -13.88
C GLN A 73 -0.25 1.62 -14.24
N PHE A 74 -1.50 1.39 -13.90
CA PHE A 74 -2.20 0.20 -14.37
C PHE A 74 -3.69 0.47 -14.37
N GLY A 75 -4.34 -0.09 -15.38
CA GLY A 75 -5.78 -0.13 -15.40
C GLY A 75 -6.22 -1.31 -14.57
N SER A 76 -7.01 -1.04 -13.56
CA SER A 76 -7.51 -2.09 -12.71
C SER A 76 -9.00 -1.91 -12.52
N PHE A 77 -9.71 -2.97 -12.77
CA PHE A 77 -11.11 -3.04 -12.42
C PHE A 77 -11.30 -4.25 -11.53
N VAL A 78 -11.56 -3.99 -10.28
CA VAL A 78 -11.78 -5.05 -9.32
C VAL A 78 -13.24 -5.09 -8.95
N THR A 79 -13.92 -6.13 -9.40
CA THR A 79 -15.25 -6.43 -8.91
C THR A 79 -15.04 -7.20 -7.63
N HIS A 80 -15.34 -6.60 -6.53
CA HIS A 80 -15.02 -7.19 -5.24
C HIS A 80 -16.26 -7.55 -4.45
N GLU A 81 -16.23 -8.73 -3.93
CA GLU A 81 -17.16 -9.13 -2.89
C GLU A 81 -16.53 -8.90 -1.52
N THR A 82 -15.35 -8.36 -1.51
CA THR A 82 -14.62 -8.07 -0.28
C THR A 82 -14.86 -6.64 0.13
N THR A 83 -14.99 -6.43 1.43
CA THR A 83 -15.12 -5.10 2.02
C THR A 83 -13.77 -4.54 2.46
N THR A 84 -12.68 -5.26 2.17
CA THR A 84 -11.36 -4.91 2.65
C THR A 84 -10.46 -4.64 1.47
N ILE A 85 -10.53 -3.41 0.96
CA ILE A 85 -9.78 -3.02 -0.22
C ILE A 85 -9.32 -1.57 -0.09
N ALA A 86 -8.12 -1.30 -0.54
CA ALA A 86 -7.59 0.05 -0.67
C ALA A 86 -6.88 0.21 -2.00
N TYR A 87 -7.17 1.29 -2.68
CA TYR A 87 -6.49 1.68 -3.91
C TYR A 87 -5.99 3.10 -3.72
N VAL A 88 -4.68 3.24 -3.64
CA VAL A 88 -4.07 4.50 -3.26
C VAL A 88 -2.88 4.81 -4.17
N ASN A 89 -2.49 6.07 -4.16
CA ASN A 89 -1.32 6.54 -4.89
C ASN A 89 -0.39 7.27 -3.92
N LEU A 90 0.89 6.95 -3.99
CA LEU A 90 1.92 7.63 -3.23
C LEU A 90 3.15 7.75 -4.12
N LEU A 91 3.64 8.98 -4.31
CA LEU A 91 4.81 9.25 -5.16
C LEU A 91 4.64 8.69 -6.57
N LYS A 92 3.46 8.96 -7.16
CA LYS A 92 3.14 8.49 -8.52
C LYS A 92 3.17 6.97 -8.65
N THR A 93 3.12 6.27 -7.54
CA THR A 93 3.10 4.81 -7.49
C THR A 93 1.74 4.38 -6.97
N TYR A 94 1.09 3.49 -7.70
CA TYR A 94 -0.24 3.01 -7.35
C TYR A 94 -0.14 1.70 -6.59
N PHE A 95 -0.95 1.59 -5.55
CA PHE A 95 -1.05 0.40 -4.71
C PHE A 95 -2.49 -0.07 -4.67
N LEU A 96 -2.70 -1.31 -5.02
CA LEU A 96 -4.01 -1.96 -4.86
C LEU A 96 -3.82 -3.09 -3.86
N ILE A 97 -4.47 -3.00 -2.71
CA ILE A 97 -4.33 -3.95 -1.61
C ILE A 97 -5.70 -4.45 -1.27
N PHE A 98 -5.90 -5.76 -1.32
CA PHE A 98 -7.20 -6.30 -0.97
C PHE A 98 -7.07 -7.69 -0.39
N LYS A 99 -8.07 -8.05 0.39
CA LYS A 99 -8.19 -9.36 1.00
C LYS A 99 -9.22 -10.16 0.22
N HIS A 100 -8.84 -11.36 -0.16
CA HIS A 100 -9.73 -12.27 -0.87
C HIS A 100 -10.53 -13.11 0.12
N GLY A 101 -11.83 -13.10 -0.04
CA GLY A 101 -12.74 -13.86 0.85
C GLY A 101 -13.21 -13.06 2.03
#